data_d5b04146ac67d3dca622d73b85c1c6a7
#
_entry.id   d5b04146ac67d3dca622d73b85c1c6a7
#
_cell.length_a   1.000
_cell.length_b   1.000
_cell.length_c   1.000
_cell.angle_alpha   90.00
_cell.angle_beta   90.00
_cell.angle_gamma   90.00
#
_symmetry.space_group_name_H-M   'P 1'
#
loop_
_entity.id
_entity.type
_entity.pdbx_description
1 polymer ?
#
loop_
_entity_poly.entity_id
_entity_poly.type
_entity_poly.pdbx_seq_one_letter_code
_entity_poly.pdbx_strand_id
1 'polypeptide(L)'
;MDRKERVARLVDHATNPRYKGPLEDADVAMPGGGHECGGSVVVYLKGDGNGRIEDLSWTGQGDTISTGAASIIVQKVHDEGLGMDEILDLDYGEFVEGLGRDIIGSRTRHATLGLSTVKAAIRLYQRANRSGGRAAV
;
A
#
# COMPACT_ATOMS: atom_id res chain seq x y z
N MET A 1 11.23 13.94 12.33
CA MET A 1 10.16 13.39 13.21
C MET A 1 10.82 12.54 14.29
N ASP A 2 10.53 12.80 15.54
CA ASP A 2 11.07 11.98 16.61
C ASP A 2 10.25 10.70 16.85
N ARG A 3 10.69 9.85 17.77
CA ARG A 3 10.03 8.57 18.02
C ARG A 3 8.57 8.75 18.46
N LYS A 4 8.33 9.71 19.35
CA LYS A 4 6.98 9.97 19.85
C LYS A 4 6.04 10.37 18.72
N GLU A 5 6.50 11.23 17.83
CA GLU A 5 5.73 11.68 16.68
C GLU A 5 5.47 10.52 15.69
N ARG A 6 6.46 9.64 15.49
CA ARG A 6 6.30 8.47 14.62
C ARG A 6 5.30 7.47 15.17
N VAL A 7 5.33 7.22 16.47
CA VAL A 7 4.33 6.36 17.13
C VAL A 7 2.94 6.96 16.99
N ALA A 8 2.80 8.26 17.26
CA ALA A 8 1.52 8.95 17.14
C ALA A 8 0.97 8.90 15.71
N ARG A 9 1.84 9.07 14.72
CA ARG A 9 1.45 8.98 13.30
C ARG A 9 0.91 7.60 12.96
N LEU A 10 1.62 6.56 13.39
CA LEU A 10 1.22 5.18 13.11
C LEU A 10 -0.11 4.85 13.77
N VAL A 11 -0.29 5.23 15.03
CA VAL A 11 -1.54 5.02 15.75
C VAL A 11 -2.68 5.80 15.10
N ASP A 12 -2.45 7.05 14.72
CA ASP A 12 -3.46 7.86 14.03
C ASP A 12 -3.92 7.20 12.73
N HIS A 13 -2.99 6.72 11.91
CA HIS A 13 -3.33 6.03 10.67
C HIS A 13 -4.06 4.72 10.89
N ALA A 14 -3.76 4.02 11.99
CA ALA A 14 -4.45 2.78 12.32
C ALA A 14 -5.88 3.02 12.82
N THR A 15 -6.09 4.12 13.54
CA THR A 15 -7.42 4.45 14.10
C THR A 15 -8.27 5.27 13.14
N ASN A 16 -7.63 6.07 12.29
CA ASN A 16 -8.30 6.92 11.30
C ASN A 16 -7.68 6.66 9.91
N PRO A 17 -7.87 5.47 9.36
CA PRO A 17 -7.19 5.10 8.12
C PRO A 17 -7.65 5.96 6.94
N ARG A 18 -6.69 6.34 6.09
CA ARG A 18 -6.92 7.14 4.90
C ARG A 18 -7.20 6.23 3.71
N TYR A 19 -8.13 6.67 2.86
CA TYR A 19 -8.46 5.97 1.61
C TYR A 19 -8.86 4.52 1.83
N LYS A 20 -9.51 4.21 2.95
CA LYS A 20 -9.95 2.87 3.26
C LYS A 20 -11.36 2.65 2.74
N GLY A 21 -11.53 1.66 1.91
CA GLY A 21 -12.80 1.29 1.32
C GLY A 21 -12.59 0.60 -0.01
N PRO A 22 -13.57 -0.18 -0.48
CA PRO A 22 -13.48 -0.79 -1.79
C PRO A 22 -13.64 0.25 -2.89
N LEU A 23 -13.13 -0.06 -4.07
CA LEU A 23 -13.24 0.76 -5.26
C LEU A 23 -13.94 -0.08 -6.32
N GLU A 24 -15.22 0.24 -6.60
CA GLU A 24 -16.06 -0.59 -7.46
C GLU A 24 -15.56 -0.70 -8.91
N ASP A 25 -14.97 0.37 -9.42
CA ASP A 25 -14.45 0.41 -10.79
C ASP A 25 -12.95 0.12 -10.86
N ALA A 26 -12.40 -0.54 -9.87
CA ALA A 26 -10.99 -0.90 -9.87
C ALA A 26 -10.64 -1.83 -11.04
N ASP A 27 -9.47 -1.60 -11.63
CA ASP A 27 -8.93 -2.51 -12.64
C ASP A 27 -8.32 -3.76 -11.99
N VAL A 28 -7.84 -3.63 -10.75
CA VAL A 28 -7.24 -4.72 -9.98
C VAL A 28 -7.72 -4.63 -8.54
N ALA A 29 -8.06 -5.79 -7.98
CA ALA A 29 -8.29 -5.97 -6.55
C ALA A 29 -7.30 -7.04 -6.09
N MET A 30 -6.24 -6.63 -5.40
CA MET A 30 -5.15 -7.52 -5.04
C MET A 30 -5.18 -7.83 -3.55
N PRO A 31 -5.39 -9.10 -3.18
CA PRO A 31 -5.27 -9.50 -1.78
C PRO A 31 -3.81 -9.68 -1.39
N GLY A 32 -3.53 -9.42 -0.12
CA GLY A 32 -2.21 -9.63 0.44
C GLY A 32 -2.28 -9.91 1.93
N GLY A 33 -1.20 -10.48 2.44
CA GLY A 33 -1.07 -10.72 3.87
C GLY A 33 -1.44 -12.12 4.30
N GLY A 34 -1.63 -12.24 5.59
CA GLY A 34 -1.89 -13.49 6.26
C GLY A 34 -1.36 -13.43 7.68
N HIS A 35 -1.34 -14.57 8.32
CA HIS A 35 -0.96 -14.68 9.73
C HIS A 35 0.43 -14.06 10.02
N GLU A 36 1.39 -14.30 9.15
CA GLU A 36 2.77 -13.84 9.33
C GLU A 36 2.95 -12.34 9.15
N CYS A 37 1.98 -11.67 8.53
CA CYS A 37 2.05 -10.24 8.27
C CYS A 37 1.26 -9.41 9.27
N GLY A 38 0.71 -10.06 10.30
CA GLY A 38 -0.09 -9.37 11.32
C GLY A 38 -1.45 -8.89 10.85
N GLY A 39 -1.87 -9.28 9.64
CA GLY A 39 -3.16 -8.89 9.10
C GLY A 39 -3.28 -9.20 7.62
N SER A 40 -4.37 -8.76 7.03
CA SER A 40 -4.65 -8.96 5.62
C SER A 40 -5.18 -7.66 5.03
N VAL A 41 -4.91 -7.45 3.74
CA VAL A 41 -5.38 -6.28 3.00
C VAL A 41 -5.88 -6.70 1.63
N VAL A 42 -6.73 -5.86 1.04
CA VAL A 42 -7.02 -5.90 -0.38
C VAL A 42 -6.74 -4.49 -0.91
N VAL A 43 -5.91 -4.39 -1.92
CA VAL A 43 -5.59 -3.12 -2.58
C VAL A 43 -6.39 -3.03 -3.87
N TYR A 44 -7.08 -1.92 -4.05
CA TYR A 44 -7.88 -1.63 -5.23
C TYR A 44 -7.17 -0.56 -6.05
N LEU A 45 -6.86 -0.88 -7.29
CA LEU A 45 -6.07 -0.02 -8.17
C LEU A 45 -6.85 0.28 -9.45
N LYS A 46 -6.94 1.56 -9.79
CA LYS A 46 -7.42 2.00 -11.09
C LYS A 46 -6.32 2.79 -11.77
N GLY A 47 -5.91 2.36 -12.96
CA GLY A 47 -4.88 3.01 -13.74
C GLY A 47 -5.46 3.81 -14.90
N ASP A 48 -4.63 4.68 -15.48
CA ASP A 48 -5.04 5.51 -16.60
C ASP A 48 -4.62 4.96 -17.97
N GLY A 49 -3.95 3.81 -17.98
CA GLY A 49 -3.40 3.22 -19.19
C GLY A 49 -2.05 3.75 -19.61
N ASN A 50 -1.53 4.77 -18.93
CA ASN A 50 -0.27 5.45 -19.26
C ASN A 50 0.74 5.43 -18.10
N GLY A 51 0.63 4.48 -17.20
CA GLY A 51 1.55 4.36 -16.08
C GLY A 51 1.22 5.22 -14.87
N ARG A 52 0.11 5.96 -14.91
CA ARG A 52 -0.35 6.77 -13.79
C ARG A 52 -1.49 6.06 -13.07
N ILE A 53 -1.69 6.43 -11.83
CA ILE A 53 -2.78 5.91 -11.00
C ILE A 53 -3.91 6.91 -10.98
N GLU A 54 -5.10 6.48 -11.42
CA GLU A 54 -6.30 7.30 -11.29
C GLU A 54 -6.87 7.23 -9.90
N ASP A 55 -6.86 6.06 -9.29
CA ASP A 55 -7.32 5.89 -7.93
C ASP A 55 -6.69 4.68 -7.27
N LEU A 56 -6.56 4.76 -5.96
CA LEU A 56 -5.97 3.72 -5.14
C LEU A 56 -6.66 3.75 -3.79
N SER A 57 -7.17 2.60 -3.36
CA SER A 57 -7.77 2.45 -2.05
C SER A 57 -7.43 1.07 -1.49
N TRP A 58 -7.85 0.81 -0.28
CA TRP A 58 -7.56 -0.46 0.36
C TRP A 58 -8.62 -0.79 1.40
N THR A 59 -8.79 -2.08 1.65
CA THR A 59 -9.51 -2.58 2.82
C THR A 59 -8.60 -3.54 3.54
N GLY A 60 -8.89 -3.82 4.79
CA GLY A 60 -8.09 -4.78 5.54
C GLY A 60 -8.30 -4.66 7.02
N GLN A 61 -7.66 -5.57 7.72
CA GLN A 61 -7.66 -5.62 9.18
C GLN A 61 -6.36 -6.25 9.66
N GLY A 62 -5.97 -5.91 10.87
CA GLY A 62 -4.73 -6.41 11.44
C GLY A 62 -4.28 -5.56 12.61
N ASP A 63 -3.02 -5.72 12.98
CA ASP A 63 -2.46 -4.94 14.08
C ASP A 63 -2.19 -3.49 13.68
N THR A 64 -1.78 -2.68 14.65
CA THR A 64 -1.53 -1.25 14.45
C THR A 64 -0.45 -1.00 13.39
N ILE A 65 0.59 -1.82 13.36
CA ILE A 65 1.68 -1.64 12.42
C ILE A 65 1.22 -1.94 10.99
N SER A 66 0.56 -3.07 10.77
CA SER A 66 0.14 -3.44 9.42
C SER A 66 -0.91 -2.48 8.85
N THR A 67 -1.91 -2.12 9.64
CA THR A 67 -2.99 -1.24 9.18
C THR A 67 -2.53 0.22 9.09
N GLY A 68 -1.76 0.68 10.09
CA GLY A 68 -1.23 2.04 10.06
C GLY A 68 -0.29 2.26 8.89
N ALA A 69 0.61 1.33 8.64
CA ALA A 69 1.55 1.43 7.52
C ALA A 69 0.86 1.34 6.16
N ALA A 70 -0.20 0.53 6.04
CA ALA A 70 -0.98 0.47 4.80
C ALA A 70 -1.64 1.82 4.52
N SER A 71 -2.24 2.44 5.52
CA SER A 71 -2.81 3.78 5.39
C SER A 71 -1.76 4.82 5.00
N ILE A 72 -0.58 4.75 5.61
CA ILE A 72 0.52 5.67 5.33
C ILE A 72 0.99 5.58 3.88
N ILE A 73 1.19 4.35 3.36
CA ILE A 73 1.67 4.22 1.98
C ILE A 73 0.61 4.67 0.97
N VAL A 74 -0.66 4.37 1.19
CA VAL A 74 -1.70 4.80 0.26
C VAL A 74 -1.83 6.32 0.27
N GLN A 75 -1.76 6.95 1.44
CA GLN A 75 -1.76 8.41 1.53
C GLN A 75 -0.56 9.02 0.80
N LYS A 76 0.62 8.43 0.96
CA LYS A 76 1.82 8.91 0.27
C LYS A 76 1.64 8.91 -1.25
N VAL A 77 1.06 7.84 -1.79
CA VAL A 77 0.80 7.74 -3.22
C VAL A 77 -0.11 8.88 -3.67
N HIS A 78 -1.19 9.14 -2.93
CA HIS A 78 -2.12 10.22 -3.27
C HIS A 78 -1.47 11.59 -3.14
N ASP A 79 -0.82 11.85 -2.01
CA ASP A 79 -0.27 13.17 -1.71
C ASP A 79 0.86 13.57 -2.64
N GLU A 80 1.70 12.61 -3.02
CA GLU A 80 2.85 12.87 -3.88
C GLU A 80 2.57 12.62 -5.36
N GLY A 81 1.40 12.09 -5.68
CA GLY A 81 1.04 11.81 -7.06
C GLY A 81 1.97 10.80 -7.72
N LEU A 82 2.34 9.74 -7.00
CA LEU A 82 3.31 8.78 -7.49
C LEU A 82 2.76 7.97 -8.66
N GLY A 83 3.57 7.79 -9.69
CA GLY A 83 3.26 6.90 -10.78
C GLY A 83 3.61 5.45 -10.44
N MET A 84 3.19 4.52 -11.30
CA MET A 84 3.39 3.10 -11.05
C MET A 84 4.85 2.72 -10.93
N ASP A 85 5.70 3.19 -11.85
CA ASP A 85 7.12 2.85 -11.81
C ASP A 85 7.82 3.46 -10.59
N GLU A 86 7.41 4.66 -10.19
CA GLU A 86 7.95 5.29 -8.98
C GLU A 86 7.65 4.45 -7.74
N ILE A 87 6.45 3.90 -7.66
CA ILE A 87 6.06 3.04 -6.54
C ILE A 87 6.85 1.73 -6.56
N LEU A 88 7.02 1.13 -7.74
CA LEU A 88 7.80 -0.11 -7.86
C LEU A 88 9.26 0.11 -7.42
N ASP A 89 9.78 1.31 -7.58
CA ASP A 89 11.14 1.66 -7.17
C ASP A 89 11.27 1.98 -5.68
N LEU A 90 10.18 2.10 -4.95
CA LEU A 90 10.24 2.36 -3.52
C LEU A 90 10.91 1.19 -2.80
N ASP A 91 11.91 1.52 -2.00
CA ASP A 91 12.67 0.54 -1.24
C ASP A 91 11.98 0.21 0.08
N TYR A 92 11.82 -1.07 0.35
CA TYR A 92 11.17 -1.51 1.60
C TYR A 92 11.92 -1.04 2.84
N GLY A 93 13.26 -1.13 2.80
CA GLY A 93 14.08 -0.70 3.93
C GLY A 93 13.93 0.79 4.20
N GLU A 94 13.91 1.61 3.16
CA GLU A 94 13.70 3.05 3.31
C GLU A 94 12.32 3.36 3.88
N PHE A 95 11.31 2.61 3.45
CA PHE A 95 9.96 2.78 3.97
C PHE A 95 9.92 2.46 5.47
N VAL A 96 10.55 1.37 5.89
CA VAL A 96 10.64 1.00 7.30
C VAL A 96 11.41 2.06 8.10
N GLU A 97 12.50 2.59 7.54
CA GLU A 97 13.24 3.69 8.17
C GLU A 97 12.34 4.91 8.41
N GLY A 98 11.53 5.24 7.42
CA GLY A 98 10.60 6.36 7.52
C GLY A 98 9.53 6.17 8.58
N LEU A 99 9.10 4.93 8.80
CA LEU A 99 8.15 4.61 9.87
C LEU A 99 8.82 4.64 11.26
N GLY A 100 10.10 4.34 11.32
CA GLY A 100 10.87 4.25 12.56
C GLY A 100 11.30 2.82 12.83
N ARG A 101 12.55 2.51 12.51
CA ARG A 101 13.05 1.14 12.61
C ARG A 101 13.01 0.60 14.05
N ASP A 102 13.22 1.46 15.02
CA ASP A 102 13.14 1.10 16.44
C ASP A 102 11.71 0.73 16.86
N ILE A 103 10.72 1.34 16.21
CA ILE A 103 9.29 1.05 16.47
C ILE A 103 8.90 -0.28 15.82
N ILE A 104 9.32 -0.49 14.58
CA ILE A 104 8.96 -1.67 13.80
C ILE A 104 9.68 -2.92 14.34
N GLY A 105 10.97 -2.78 14.69
CA GLY A 105 11.77 -3.90 15.18
C GLY A 105 11.79 -5.05 14.18
N SER A 106 11.41 -6.24 14.63
CA SER A 106 11.40 -7.44 13.79
C SER A 106 10.13 -7.59 12.94
N ARG A 107 9.18 -6.65 13.06
CA ARG A 107 7.89 -6.74 12.37
C ARG A 107 7.91 -6.08 11.00
N THR A 108 8.96 -6.36 10.21
CA THR A 108 9.12 -5.75 8.90
C THR A 108 8.04 -6.20 7.91
N ARG A 109 7.59 -7.45 7.99
CA ARG A 109 6.49 -7.93 7.13
C ARG A 109 5.18 -7.24 7.45
N HIS A 110 4.92 -6.94 8.73
CA HIS A 110 3.74 -6.17 9.13
C HIS A 110 3.81 -4.76 8.52
N ALA A 111 4.97 -4.13 8.64
CA ALA A 111 5.16 -2.76 8.19
C ALA A 111 5.10 -2.61 6.66
N THR A 112 5.47 -3.64 5.92
CA THR A 112 5.55 -3.59 4.45
C THR A 112 4.38 -4.27 3.73
N LEU A 113 3.41 -4.79 4.47
CA LEU A 113 2.25 -5.48 3.89
C LEU A 113 1.53 -4.61 2.85
N GLY A 114 1.21 -3.38 3.21
CA GLY A 114 0.51 -2.46 2.30
C GLY A 114 1.34 -2.18 1.04
N LEU A 115 2.60 -1.80 1.22
CA LEU A 115 3.48 -1.48 0.10
C LEU A 115 3.70 -2.68 -0.82
N SER A 116 3.92 -3.87 -0.26
CA SER A 116 4.12 -5.07 -1.08
C SER A 116 2.87 -5.42 -1.88
N THR A 117 1.70 -5.23 -1.30
CA THR A 117 0.44 -5.51 -1.98
C THR A 117 0.15 -4.48 -3.06
N VAL A 118 0.45 -3.20 -2.81
CA VAL A 118 0.34 -2.17 -3.85
C VAL A 118 1.26 -2.50 -5.02
N LYS A 119 2.50 -2.89 -4.75
CA LYS A 119 3.42 -3.29 -5.83
C LYS A 119 2.91 -4.50 -6.61
N ALA A 120 2.33 -5.48 -5.92
CA ALA A 120 1.76 -6.65 -6.58
C ALA A 120 0.59 -6.26 -7.47
N ALA A 121 -0.27 -5.36 -7.02
CA ALA A 121 -1.38 -4.85 -7.82
C ALA A 121 -0.88 -4.15 -9.10
N ILE A 122 0.15 -3.33 -8.95
CA ILE A 122 0.75 -2.63 -10.09
C ILE A 122 1.34 -3.61 -11.10
N ARG A 123 2.07 -4.62 -10.63
CA ARG A 123 2.65 -5.63 -11.52
C ARG A 123 1.58 -6.39 -12.30
N LEU A 124 0.49 -6.74 -11.64
CA LEU A 124 -0.62 -7.41 -12.31
C LEU A 124 -1.25 -6.50 -13.37
N TYR A 125 -1.49 -5.24 -13.02
CA TYR A 125 -2.02 -4.26 -13.96
C TYR A 125 -1.12 -4.10 -15.18
N GLN A 126 0.18 -3.95 -14.97
CA GLN A 126 1.14 -3.76 -16.06
C GLN A 126 1.25 -4.98 -16.95
N ARG A 127 1.21 -6.19 -16.39
CA ARG A 127 1.23 -7.42 -17.19
C ARG A 127 0.01 -7.52 -18.09
N ALA A 128 -1.16 -7.21 -17.56
CA ALA A 128 -2.40 -7.25 -18.33
C ALA A 128 -2.36 -6.26 -19.50
N ASN A 129 -1.83 -5.06 -19.28
CA ASN A 129 -1.74 -4.05 -20.33
C ASN A 129 -0.69 -4.40 -21.38
N ARG A 130 0.44 -5.02 -20.97
CA ARG A 130 1.48 -5.44 -21.92
C ARG A 130 1.05 -6.58 -22.82
N SER A 131 0.06 -7.36 -22.41
CA SER A 131 -0.44 -8.47 -23.20
C SER A 131 -1.20 -8.05 -24.45
N GLY A 132 -1.25 -6.76 -24.74
CA GLY A 132 -1.95 -6.23 -25.89
C GLY A 132 -3.44 -6.17 -25.74
N GLY A 133 -3.96 -6.67 -24.64
CA GLY A 133 -5.35 -6.60 -24.31
C GLY A 133 -5.51 -6.08 -22.88
N ARG A 134 -6.67 -5.56 -22.59
CA ARG A 134 -7.03 -5.21 -21.24
C ARG A 134 -7.24 -6.46 -20.40
N ALA A 135 -7.01 -6.38 -19.12
CA ALA A 135 -7.24 -7.51 -18.23
C ALA A 135 -8.68 -8.01 -18.29
N ALA A 136 -9.61 -7.14 -18.60
CA ALA A 136 -11.02 -7.47 -18.71
C ALA A 136 -11.40 -8.05 -20.06
N VAL A 137 -10.49 -8.09 -20.97
CA VAL A 137 -10.73 -8.61 -22.31
C VAL A 137 -10.64 -10.11 -22.31
#